data_da368a899d8edf975338e6b405748e58
#
_entry.id   da368a899d8edf975338e6b405748e58
#
_cell.length_a   1.000
_cell.length_b   1.000
_cell.length_c   1.000
_cell.angle_alpha   90.00
_cell.angle_beta   90.00
_cell.angle_gamma   90.00
#
_symmetry.space_group_name_H-M   'P 1'
#
loop_
_entity.id
_entity.type
_entity.pdbx_description
1 polymer ?
#
loop_
_entity_poly.entity_id
_entity_poly.type
_entity_poly.pdbx_seq_one_letter_code
_entity_poly.pdbx_strand_id
1 'polypeptide(L)'
;MKVKTNVDFAVEVPASAESWLKYDSYKVELDRGIRPREVTVRFNWSINSQPNERIADVVFKPKREVELARQDNLLVTQGAAEPIEENTRSGDSIALLAIARTLGTNSSWENGERMDNWDDVTLWEEGMAGYTPEKNGRVKYARFFMFNTKEELPFEVQYLTAADELNFYSNVNAFLKDLTTGEHITKLTQLKRLTIAAYGLVSLDKDFTALKNLEFLDLSSNNFQKIPDEINPTNFPKLRTLLMGANTRRNIYDLSNTVETNYGGLVDEEGFPRRMIEWDLDTLQLSVNYLQGPLPKMDDWEKYTEQDIIDADTLPRALIGTPKVMPHTKRFAINLNRLTGELPDWLLYHPALDWWSPFQLVFTQEGKDATGASAGFGNEPANLNYYYKFYEGYKKDPGAEDEDEDTTK
;
A
#
# COMPACT_ATOMS: atom_id res chain seq x y z
N MET A 1 -1.41 6.32 -36.04
CA MET A 1 -0.88 6.69 -37.36
C MET A 1 -1.94 6.50 -38.45
N LYS A 2 -1.79 7.15 -39.60
CA LYS A 2 -2.69 6.99 -40.73
C LYS A 2 -2.06 6.11 -41.80
N VAL A 3 -2.81 5.14 -42.30
CA VAL A 3 -2.41 4.18 -43.30
C VAL A 3 -3.38 4.23 -44.49
N LYS A 4 -2.87 4.27 -45.71
CA LYS A 4 -3.71 4.16 -46.90
C LYS A 4 -3.67 2.71 -47.43
N THR A 5 -4.83 2.11 -47.59
CA THR A 5 -4.93 0.70 -47.94
C THR A 5 -6.07 0.41 -48.92
N ASN A 6 -5.89 -0.57 -49.78
CA ASN A 6 -6.91 -1.15 -50.66
C ASN A 6 -7.53 -2.44 -50.10
N VAL A 7 -6.89 -3.06 -49.08
CA VAL A 7 -7.27 -4.35 -48.50
C VAL A 7 -7.43 -4.28 -47.01
N ASP A 8 -8.11 -5.23 -46.46
CA ASP A 8 -8.11 -5.47 -45.00
C ASP A 8 -6.79 -6.13 -44.61
N PHE A 9 -6.24 -5.69 -43.46
CA PHE A 9 -4.95 -6.15 -42.98
C PHE A 9 -4.98 -6.55 -41.52
N ALA A 10 -4.07 -7.39 -41.10
CA ALA A 10 -3.70 -7.65 -39.71
C ALA A 10 -2.43 -6.86 -39.37
N VAL A 11 -2.30 -6.49 -38.13
CA VAL A 11 -1.10 -5.82 -37.58
C VAL A 11 -0.42 -6.79 -36.65
N GLU A 12 0.83 -7.11 -36.90
CA GLU A 12 1.65 -8.01 -36.10
C GLU A 12 2.80 -7.22 -35.48
N VAL A 13 2.84 -7.17 -34.15
CA VAL A 13 3.96 -6.64 -33.39
C VAL A 13 4.92 -7.82 -33.13
N PRO A 14 6.23 -7.67 -33.33
CA PRO A 14 7.17 -8.76 -33.08
C PRO A 14 7.22 -9.10 -31.58
N ALA A 15 7.36 -10.38 -31.25
CA ALA A 15 7.38 -10.87 -29.86
C ALA A 15 8.43 -10.15 -28.98
N SER A 16 9.56 -9.77 -29.58
CA SER A 16 10.60 -8.99 -28.89
C SER A 16 10.18 -7.58 -28.46
N ALA A 17 9.08 -7.06 -29.01
CA ALA A 17 8.59 -5.72 -28.72
C ALA A 17 7.25 -5.72 -27.97
N GLU A 18 6.60 -6.87 -27.77
CA GLU A 18 5.29 -6.97 -27.12
C GLU A 18 5.27 -6.43 -25.68
N SER A 19 6.42 -6.45 -24.99
CA SER A 19 6.56 -5.89 -23.65
C SER A 19 6.39 -4.37 -23.59
N TRP A 20 6.62 -3.66 -24.70
CA TRP A 20 6.61 -2.21 -24.72
C TRP A 20 5.76 -1.57 -25.82
N LEU A 21 5.41 -2.32 -26.88
CA LEU A 21 4.60 -1.85 -28.00
C LEU A 21 3.43 -2.82 -28.20
N LYS A 22 2.21 -2.33 -28.12
CA LYS A 22 0.99 -3.14 -28.31
C LYS A 22 0.13 -2.50 -29.37
N TYR A 23 -0.31 -3.29 -30.33
CA TYR A 23 -1.37 -2.89 -31.23
C TYR A 23 -2.69 -2.81 -30.44
N ASP A 24 -3.38 -1.70 -30.54
CA ASP A 24 -4.67 -1.48 -29.89
C ASP A 24 -5.82 -1.76 -30.85
N SER A 25 -5.95 -0.94 -31.89
CA SER A 25 -7.08 -1.04 -32.81
C SER A 25 -6.81 -0.30 -34.12
N TYR A 26 -7.62 -0.57 -35.12
CA TYR A 26 -7.74 0.34 -36.24
C TYR A 26 -9.17 0.80 -36.47
N LYS A 27 -9.34 2.06 -36.85
CA LYS A 27 -10.63 2.65 -37.22
C LYS A 27 -10.61 3.02 -38.70
N VAL A 28 -11.56 2.49 -39.43
CA VAL A 28 -11.81 2.92 -40.81
C VAL A 28 -12.58 4.24 -40.75
N GLU A 29 -12.00 5.29 -41.32
CA GLU A 29 -12.72 6.53 -41.53
C GLU A 29 -13.73 6.34 -42.67
N LEU A 30 -14.80 7.11 -42.70
CA LEU A 30 -15.97 6.95 -43.58
C LEU A 30 -15.60 6.40 -44.96
N ASP A 31 -15.89 5.12 -45.18
CA ASP A 31 -15.65 4.43 -46.45
C ASP A 31 -16.79 4.76 -47.43
N ARG A 32 -16.59 5.73 -48.27
CA ARG A 32 -17.52 6.10 -49.37
C ARG A 32 -17.28 5.28 -50.63
N GLY A 33 -16.64 4.11 -50.54
CA GLY A 33 -16.29 3.28 -51.66
C GLY A 33 -15.05 3.74 -52.42
N ILE A 34 -14.39 4.80 -51.99
CA ILE A 34 -13.14 5.29 -52.62
C ILE A 34 -11.96 4.47 -52.15
N ARG A 35 -11.13 4.06 -53.10
CA ARG A 35 -9.88 3.32 -52.83
C ARG A 35 -8.67 4.12 -53.34
N PRO A 36 -7.54 4.12 -52.62
CA PRO A 36 -7.31 3.53 -51.29
C PRO A 36 -8.07 4.28 -50.17
N ARG A 37 -8.56 3.54 -49.21
CA ARG A 37 -9.15 4.10 -47.99
C ARG A 37 -8.08 4.52 -46.97
N GLU A 38 -8.35 5.56 -46.21
CA GLU A 38 -7.51 5.96 -45.09
C GLU A 38 -8.00 5.30 -43.79
N VAL A 39 -7.07 4.73 -43.04
CA VAL A 39 -7.32 3.99 -41.81
C VAL A 39 -6.42 4.56 -40.72
N THR A 40 -6.98 4.85 -39.56
CA THR A 40 -6.20 5.23 -38.36
C THR A 40 -5.87 4.00 -37.55
N VAL A 41 -4.59 3.68 -37.47
CA VAL A 41 -4.06 2.59 -36.62
C VAL A 41 -3.54 3.16 -35.32
N ARG A 42 -3.89 2.54 -34.20
CA ARG A 42 -3.51 2.93 -32.86
C ARG A 42 -2.58 1.90 -32.24
N PHE A 43 -1.59 2.39 -31.54
CA PHE A 43 -0.67 1.62 -30.73
C PHE A 43 -0.58 2.22 -29.35
N ASN A 44 -0.43 1.38 -28.33
CA ASN A 44 -0.04 1.75 -26.99
C ASN A 44 1.42 1.36 -26.80
N TRP A 45 2.20 2.20 -26.16
CA TRP A 45 3.61 1.94 -25.87
C TRP A 45 3.98 2.41 -24.46
N SER A 46 4.90 1.69 -23.82
CA SER A 46 5.57 2.17 -22.61
C SER A 46 6.80 3.01 -22.98
N ILE A 47 7.20 3.89 -22.07
CA ILE A 47 8.42 4.70 -22.22
C ILE A 47 9.64 3.77 -22.16
N ASN A 48 10.68 4.07 -22.96
CA ASN A 48 11.96 3.38 -22.87
C ASN A 48 12.73 3.93 -21.65
N SER A 49 12.84 3.13 -20.60
CA SER A 49 13.65 3.42 -19.42
C SER A 49 15.07 2.87 -19.49
N GLN A 50 15.42 2.23 -20.62
CA GLN A 50 16.73 1.61 -20.81
C GLN A 50 17.72 2.53 -21.51
N PRO A 51 19.03 2.38 -21.26
CA PRO A 51 20.07 3.23 -21.88
C PRO A 51 20.28 2.97 -23.37
N ASN A 52 19.58 1.99 -23.93
CA ASN A 52 19.68 1.64 -25.34
C ASN A 52 18.39 1.96 -26.09
N GLU A 53 18.53 2.40 -27.32
CA GLU A 53 17.43 2.49 -28.26
C GLU A 53 16.76 1.13 -28.45
N ARG A 54 15.44 1.11 -28.58
CA ARG A 54 14.68 -0.09 -28.92
C ARG A 54 13.87 0.10 -30.19
N ILE A 55 13.81 -0.96 -30.99
CA ILE A 55 13.26 -0.94 -32.33
C ILE A 55 12.29 -2.11 -32.51
N ALA A 56 11.14 -1.83 -33.12
CA ALA A 56 10.18 -2.85 -33.50
C ALA A 56 9.84 -2.73 -35.00
N ASP A 57 9.93 -3.82 -35.72
CA ASP A 57 9.48 -3.93 -37.11
C ASP A 57 8.06 -4.50 -37.13
N VAL A 58 7.08 -3.60 -37.15
CA VAL A 58 5.64 -3.95 -37.12
C VAL A 58 5.19 -4.28 -38.55
N VAL A 59 4.57 -5.43 -38.71
CA VAL A 59 4.18 -5.96 -39.99
C VAL A 59 2.69 -5.79 -40.25
N PHE A 60 2.34 -5.25 -41.41
CA PHE A 60 0.97 -5.14 -41.91
C PHE A 60 0.75 -6.21 -42.99
N LYS A 61 0.02 -7.27 -42.65
CA LYS A 61 -0.28 -8.40 -43.53
C LYS A 61 -1.70 -8.32 -44.09
N PRO A 62 -1.92 -8.50 -45.41
CA PRO A 62 -3.24 -8.67 -45.97
C PRO A 62 -3.97 -9.85 -45.27
N LYS A 63 -5.22 -9.65 -44.83
CA LYS A 63 -6.03 -10.74 -44.20
C LYS A 63 -6.44 -11.82 -45.19
N ARG A 64 -6.39 -11.55 -46.48
CA ARG A 64 -6.72 -12.49 -47.53
C ARG A 64 -5.62 -12.43 -48.61
N GLU A 65 -5.32 -13.55 -49.20
CA GLU A 65 -4.50 -13.57 -50.41
C GLU A 65 -5.28 -12.89 -51.51
N VAL A 66 -4.78 -11.75 -51.96
CA VAL A 66 -5.28 -10.99 -53.07
C VAL A 66 -4.11 -10.79 -54.03
N GLU A 67 -4.34 -11.08 -55.29
CA GLU A 67 -3.33 -10.83 -56.35
C GLU A 67 -2.86 -9.37 -56.28
N LEU A 68 -1.56 -9.16 -56.17
CA LEU A 68 -0.89 -7.87 -55.99
C LEU A 68 -0.95 -7.23 -54.57
N ALA A 69 -1.63 -7.84 -53.59
CA ALA A 69 -1.52 -7.35 -52.22
C ALA A 69 -0.16 -7.77 -51.64
N ARG A 70 0.53 -6.80 -51.06
CA ARG A 70 1.86 -7.01 -50.44
C ARG A 70 1.81 -6.70 -48.97
N GLN A 71 2.64 -7.39 -48.24
CA GLN A 71 2.98 -7.04 -46.86
C GLN A 71 3.74 -5.69 -46.87
N ASP A 72 3.51 -4.87 -45.85
CA ASP A 72 4.25 -3.65 -45.59
C ASP A 72 4.71 -3.61 -44.15
N ASN A 73 5.79 -2.92 -43.88
CA ASN A 73 6.41 -2.87 -42.57
C ASN A 73 6.49 -1.43 -42.04
N LEU A 74 6.33 -1.27 -40.73
CA LEU A 74 6.54 -0.03 -40.03
C LEU A 74 7.67 -0.22 -39.02
N LEU A 75 8.76 0.47 -39.21
CA LEU A 75 9.82 0.56 -38.22
C LEU A 75 9.42 1.56 -37.12
N VAL A 76 9.21 1.06 -35.93
CA VAL A 76 8.97 1.88 -34.75
C VAL A 76 10.23 1.96 -33.91
N THR A 77 10.78 3.16 -33.77
CA THR A 77 12.00 3.40 -33.01
C THR A 77 11.66 4.25 -31.79
N GLN A 78 12.18 3.84 -30.65
CA GLN A 78 12.13 4.62 -29.42
C GLN A 78 13.55 4.82 -28.91
N GLY A 79 13.98 6.08 -28.82
CA GLY A 79 15.31 6.45 -28.36
C GLY A 79 15.65 5.90 -26.98
N ALA A 80 16.92 5.89 -26.66
CA ALA A 80 17.41 5.58 -25.32
C ALA A 80 16.80 6.58 -24.28
N ALA A 81 16.61 6.10 -23.07
CA ALA A 81 16.30 6.99 -21.95
C ALA A 81 17.44 7.99 -21.74
N GLU A 82 17.10 9.20 -21.27
CA GLU A 82 18.11 10.10 -20.73
C GLU A 82 18.79 9.40 -19.55
N PRO A 83 20.14 9.41 -19.47
CA PRO A 83 20.85 8.77 -18.38
C PRO A 83 20.48 9.45 -17.05
N ILE A 84 20.07 8.65 -16.07
CA ILE A 84 19.80 9.13 -14.73
C ILE A 84 21.14 9.16 -13.97
N GLU A 85 21.65 10.36 -13.71
CA GLU A 85 22.84 10.53 -12.89
C GLU A 85 22.53 10.25 -11.43
N GLU A 86 23.11 9.19 -10.90
CA GLU A 86 22.92 8.82 -9.49
C GLU A 86 23.39 9.93 -8.54
N ASN A 87 22.66 10.07 -7.44
CA ASN A 87 22.99 10.99 -6.36
C ASN A 87 23.05 12.47 -6.77
N THR A 88 22.30 12.86 -7.80
CA THR A 88 22.19 14.26 -8.23
C THR A 88 20.73 14.73 -8.21
N ARG A 89 20.55 16.06 -8.09
CA ARG A 89 19.23 16.68 -8.20
C ARG A 89 18.61 16.47 -9.60
N SER A 90 19.43 16.51 -10.65
CA SER A 90 19.00 16.27 -12.02
C SER A 90 18.50 14.82 -12.17
N GLY A 91 19.26 13.87 -11.64
CA GLY A 91 18.87 12.46 -11.63
C GLY A 91 17.55 12.23 -10.90
N ASP A 92 17.34 12.85 -9.74
CA ASP A 92 16.08 12.76 -9.01
C ASP A 92 14.89 13.29 -9.86
N SER A 93 15.05 14.44 -10.55
CA SER A 93 13.99 15.01 -11.35
C SER A 93 13.63 14.13 -12.56
N ILE A 94 14.63 13.56 -13.23
CA ILE A 94 14.44 12.63 -14.36
C ILE A 94 13.74 11.36 -13.85
N ALA A 95 14.18 10.81 -12.71
CA ALA A 95 13.58 9.64 -12.09
C ALA A 95 12.10 9.89 -11.74
N LEU A 96 11.78 11.00 -11.09
CA LEU A 96 10.40 11.36 -10.74
C LEU A 96 9.51 11.47 -11.98
N LEU A 97 9.97 12.15 -13.04
CA LEU A 97 9.22 12.27 -14.29
C LEU A 97 9.01 10.90 -14.96
N ALA A 98 10.03 10.05 -14.97
CA ALA A 98 9.91 8.71 -15.54
C ALA A 98 8.92 7.84 -14.77
N ILE A 99 8.97 7.86 -13.43
CA ILE A 99 7.99 7.18 -12.56
C ILE A 99 6.58 7.69 -12.82
N ALA A 100 6.39 9.03 -12.81
CA ALA A 100 5.08 9.65 -13.02
C ALA A 100 4.47 9.27 -14.38
N ARG A 101 5.28 9.26 -15.43
CA ARG A 101 4.86 8.83 -16.78
C ARG A 101 4.49 7.35 -16.82
N THR A 102 5.30 6.49 -16.22
CA THR A 102 5.06 5.04 -16.17
C THR A 102 3.76 4.74 -15.42
N LEU A 103 3.51 5.42 -14.32
CA LEU A 103 2.29 5.27 -13.53
C LEU A 103 1.08 6.01 -14.14
N GLY A 104 1.30 6.99 -15.03
CA GLY A 104 0.25 7.83 -15.61
C GLY A 104 -0.36 8.82 -14.61
N THR A 105 0.47 9.42 -13.76
CA THR A 105 0.07 10.38 -12.72
C THR A 105 0.97 11.62 -12.74
N ASN A 106 0.68 12.61 -11.88
CA ASN A 106 1.51 13.81 -11.67
C ASN A 106 1.89 14.56 -12.98
N SER A 107 0.99 14.57 -13.96
CA SER A 107 1.25 15.18 -15.28
C SER A 107 1.57 16.69 -15.24
N SER A 108 1.23 17.38 -14.14
CA SER A 108 1.61 18.77 -13.90
C SER A 108 3.12 18.99 -13.85
N TRP A 109 3.90 17.99 -13.49
CA TRP A 109 5.37 18.07 -13.44
C TRP A 109 6.00 18.26 -14.84
N GLU A 110 5.28 17.94 -15.89
CA GLU A 110 5.76 18.05 -17.27
C GLU A 110 5.59 19.46 -17.86
N ASN A 111 5.02 20.41 -17.12
CA ASN A 111 4.74 21.78 -17.60
C ASN A 111 5.99 22.68 -17.71
N GLY A 112 7.19 22.13 -17.57
CA GLY A 112 8.45 22.87 -17.66
C GLY A 112 8.81 23.66 -16.41
N GLU A 113 8.07 23.52 -15.34
CA GLU A 113 8.41 24.09 -14.04
C GLU A 113 9.57 23.35 -13.38
N ARG A 114 10.28 24.06 -12.52
CA ARG A 114 11.36 23.47 -11.73
C ARG A 114 10.78 22.56 -10.64
N MET A 115 11.50 21.49 -10.31
CA MET A 115 11.14 20.53 -9.26
C MET A 115 10.81 21.17 -7.90
N ASP A 116 11.35 22.38 -7.62
CA ASP A 116 11.01 23.16 -6.41
C ASP A 116 9.51 23.52 -6.31
N ASN A 117 8.83 23.59 -7.45
CA ASN A 117 7.44 24.01 -7.56
C ASN A 117 6.49 22.83 -7.85
N TRP A 118 6.99 21.61 -7.84
CA TRP A 118 6.14 20.46 -8.10
C TRP A 118 5.29 20.12 -6.88
N ASP A 119 4.00 20.02 -7.09
CA ASP A 119 3.10 19.50 -6.07
C ASP A 119 3.51 18.09 -5.66
N ASP A 120 3.31 17.76 -4.39
CA ASP A 120 3.63 16.44 -3.86
C ASP A 120 5.12 16.04 -3.87
N VAL A 121 6.01 17.01 -4.02
CA VAL A 121 7.46 16.84 -3.87
C VAL A 121 7.97 17.79 -2.80
N THR A 122 8.82 17.29 -1.92
CA THR A 122 9.59 18.09 -0.97
C THR A 122 11.08 17.81 -1.16
N LEU A 123 11.86 18.86 -1.26
CA LEU A 123 13.30 18.74 -1.39
C LEU A 123 13.99 18.93 -0.03
N TRP A 124 15.19 18.39 0.07
CA TRP A 124 16.06 18.65 1.22
C TRP A 124 16.56 20.07 1.21
N GLU A 125 16.38 20.75 2.34
CA GLU A 125 16.86 22.09 2.59
C GLU A 125 17.66 22.17 3.90
N GLU A 126 18.56 23.12 4.00
CA GLU A 126 19.34 23.38 5.21
C GLU A 126 18.40 23.64 6.40
N GLY A 127 18.70 23.05 7.55
CA GLY A 127 17.90 23.14 8.77
C GLY A 127 16.88 22.02 8.95
N MET A 128 16.62 21.19 7.93
CA MET A 128 15.76 20.00 8.08
C MET A 128 16.48 18.91 8.88
N ALA A 129 15.74 18.22 9.73
CA ALA A 129 16.28 17.09 10.49
C ALA A 129 16.76 15.98 9.54
N GLY A 130 18.02 15.57 9.66
CA GLY A 130 18.65 14.57 8.78
C GLY A 130 19.20 15.14 7.47
N TYR A 131 19.21 16.48 7.32
CA TYR A 131 19.88 17.15 6.21
C TYR A 131 21.40 16.94 6.27
N THR A 132 21.98 16.78 5.10
CA THR A 132 23.42 16.89 4.87
C THR A 132 23.67 17.69 3.59
N PRO A 133 24.85 18.32 3.41
CA PRO A 133 25.12 19.11 2.21
C PRO A 133 24.92 18.34 0.89
N GLU A 134 25.20 17.03 0.88
CA GLU A 134 25.05 16.15 -0.29
C GLU A 134 23.59 15.93 -0.67
N LYS A 135 22.68 16.12 0.29
CA LYS A 135 21.22 16.01 0.06
C LYS A 135 20.61 17.31 -0.42
N ASN A 136 21.32 18.43 -0.37
CA ASN A 136 20.74 19.73 -0.70
C ASN A 136 20.04 19.75 -2.07
N GLY A 137 18.77 20.12 -2.08
CA GLY A 137 17.94 20.15 -3.29
C GLY A 137 17.58 18.79 -3.89
N ARG A 138 17.99 17.68 -3.26
CA ARG A 138 17.56 16.32 -3.60
C ARG A 138 16.15 16.05 -3.07
N VAL A 139 15.49 15.05 -3.63
CA VAL A 139 14.16 14.64 -3.18
C VAL A 139 14.21 14.06 -1.76
N LYS A 140 13.43 14.64 -0.85
CA LYS A 140 13.17 14.13 0.49
C LYS A 140 11.90 13.32 0.56
N TYR A 141 10.85 13.81 -0.09
CA TYR A 141 9.52 13.24 -0.15
C TYR A 141 8.97 13.31 -1.56
N ALA A 142 8.27 12.27 -1.99
CA ALA A 142 7.46 12.30 -3.21
C ALA A 142 6.20 11.43 -3.05
N ARG A 143 5.08 11.91 -3.63
CA ARG A 143 3.82 11.20 -3.65
C ARG A 143 3.31 11.02 -5.07
N PHE A 144 2.95 9.78 -5.38
CA PHE A 144 2.27 9.38 -6.60
C PHE A 144 0.85 8.95 -6.23
N PHE A 145 -0.15 9.60 -6.83
CA PHE A 145 -1.52 9.47 -6.37
C PHE A 145 -2.50 9.22 -7.50
N MET A 146 -3.54 8.40 -7.26
CA MET A 146 -4.66 8.13 -8.18
C MET A 146 -4.25 7.59 -9.56
N PHE A 147 -3.30 6.68 -9.59
CA PHE A 147 -2.87 6.01 -10.82
C PHE A 147 -3.44 4.58 -10.93
N ASN A 148 -3.34 4.01 -12.12
CA ASN A 148 -3.65 2.62 -12.41
C ASN A 148 -2.44 1.98 -13.08
N THR A 149 -1.81 1.03 -12.40
CA THR A 149 -0.71 0.26 -12.97
C THR A 149 -1.02 -1.22 -12.97
N LYS A 150 -0.34 -1.91 -13.85
CA LYS A 150 -0.34 -3.37 -13.94
C LYS A 150 1.05 -3.97 -13.70
N GLU A 151 1.96 -3.17 -13.35
CA GLU A 151 3.36 -3.50 -13.20
C GLU A 151 3.81 -3.22 -11.76
N GLU A 152 4.89 -3.82 -11.36
CA GLU A 152 5.59 -3.52 -10.12
C GLU A 152 6.08 -2.06 -10.11
N LEU A 153 6.64 -1.62 -8.99
CA LEU A 153 7.21 -0.27 -8.90
C LEU A 153 8.26 -0.04 -10.01
N PRO A 154 8.22 1.12 -10.70
CA PRO A 154 9.12 1.39 -11.81
C PRO A 154 10.60 1.31 -11.42
N PHE A 155 11.43 0.90 -12.39
CA PHE A 155 12.88 0.80 -12.25
C PHE A 155 13.52 2.07 -11.69
N GLU A 156 13.01 3.22 -12.10
CA GLU A 156 13.56 4.54 -11.74
C GLU A 156 13.44 4.87 -10.26
N VAL A 157 12.59 4.17 -9.52
CA VAL A 157 12.44 4.36 -8.07
C VAL A 157 13.77 4.22 -7.34
N GLN A 158 14.65 3.30 -7.77
CA GLN A 158 15.94 3.05 -7.13
C GLN A 158 16.91 4.25 -7.14
N TYR A 159 16.66 5.25 -7.99
CA TYR A 159 17.51 6.44 -8.08
C TYR A 159 17.17 7.53 -7.04
N LEU A 160 16.04 7.43 -6.35
CA LEU A 160 15.62 8.38 -5.31
C LEU A 160 16.37 8.15 -3.98
N THR A 161 17.69 8.02 -4.08
CA THR A 161 18.58 7.58 -2.98
C THR A 161 18.67 8.53 -1.79
N ALA A 162 18.19 9.77 -1.92
CA ALA A 162 18.13 10.73 -0.82
C ALA A 162 16.76 10.76 -0.14
N ALA A 163 15.73 10.07 -0.69
CA ALA A 163 14.38 10.14 -0.15
C ALA A 163 14.28 9.51 1.25
N ASP A 164 13.64 10.22 2.17
CA ASP A 164 13.22 9.69 3.47
C ASP A 164 11.82 9.10 3.42
N GLU A 165 10.96 9.59 2.50
CA GLU A 165 9.58 9.17 2.38
C GLU A 165 9.11 9.08 0.92
N LEU A 166 8.50 7.96 0.58
CA LEU A 166 7.85 7.74 -0.73
C LEU A 166 6.45 7.17 -0.54
N ASN A 167 5.49 7.76 -1.25
CA ASN A 167 4.09 7.36 -1.19
C ASN A 167 3.55 6.99 -2.58
N PHE A 168 3.16 5.73 -2.74
CA PHE A 168 2.53 5.19 -3.93
C PHE A 168 1.09 4.82 -3.60
N TYR A 169 0.15 5.68 -3.96
CA TYR A 169 -1.26 5.51 -3.71
C TYR A 169 -2.01 5.28 -5.02
N SER A 170 -2.23 4.03 -5.36
CA SER A 170 -2.97 3.67 -6.57
C SER A 170 -4.46 3.98 -6.41
N ASN A 171 -5.21 3.89 -7.49
CA ASN A 171 -6.65 4.03 -7.45
C ASN A 171 -7.29 2.77 -6.85
N VAL A 172 -8.12 2.93 -5.83
CA VAL A 172 -8.86 1.82 -5.20
C VAL A 172 -9.76 1.05 -6.18
N ASN A 173 -10.12 1.67 -7.30
CA ASN A 173 -10.86 1.04 -8.39
C ASN A 173 -9.94 0.38 -9.45
N ALA A 174 -8.63 0.42 -9.28
CA ALA A 174 -7.70 -0.24 -10.19
C ALA A 174 -7.86 -1.76 -10.10
N PHE A 175 -7.57 -2.42 -11.22
CA PHE A 175 -7.76 -3.86 -11.33
C PHE A 175 -6.93 -4.65 -10.32
N LEU A 176 -7.52 -5.76 -9.89
CA LEU A 176 -6.84 -6.78 -9.10
C LEU A 176 -5.63 -7.31 -9.84
N LYS A 177 -4.50 -7.32 -9.12
CA LYS A 177 -3.28 -7.90 -9.63
C LYS A 177 -2.56 -8.61 -8.51
N ASP A 178 -1.84 -9.62 -8.93
CA ASP A 178 -0.95 -10.36 -8.06
C ASP A 178 0.46 -9.82 -8.28
N LEU A 179 0.75 -8.67 -7.65
CA LEU A 179 2.02 -7.98 -7.75
C LEU A 179 2.87 -8.18 -6.49
N THR A 180 4.17 -8.06 -6.66
CA THR A 180 5.12 -7.84 -5.58
C THR A 180 5.52 -6.37 -5.51
N THR A 181 6.28 -5.99 -4.49
CA THR A 181 6.84 -4.63 -4.39
C THR A 181 7.89 -4.35 -5.46
N GLY A 182 8.41 -5.38 -6.12
CA GLY A 182 9.56 -5.30 -7.01
C GLY A 182 10.88 -5.07 -6.27
N GLU A 183 11.99 -5.35 -6.97
CA GLU A 183 13.34 -5.27 -6.39
C GLU A 183 13.87 -3.84 -6.25
N HIS A 184 13.37 -2.90 -7.04
CA HIS A 184 13.97 -1.56 -7.14
C HIS A 184 13.79 -0.73 -5.89
N ILE A 185 12.66 -0.84 -5.21
CA ILE A 185 12.41 -0.14 -3.94
C ILE A 185 13.36 -0.62 -2.83
N THR A 186 13.81 -1.86 -2.88
CA THR A 186 14.68 -2.46 -1.85
C THR A 186 16.08 -1.85 -1.81
N LYS A 187 16.47 -1.12 -2.86
CA LYS A 187 17.73 -0.38 -2.92
C LYS A 187 17.75 0.87 -2.04
N LEU A 188 16.57 1.37 -1.68
CA LEU A 188 16.43 2.61 -0.92
C LEU A 188 16.50 2.37 0.60
N THR A 189 17.62 1.82 1.05
CA THR A 189 17.82 1.41 2.45
C THR A 189 17.76 2.56 3.47
N GLN A 190 17.82 3.82 3.02
CA GLN A 190 17.69 5.03 3.84
C GLN A 190 16.22 5.40 4.15
N LEU A 191 15.24 4.82 3.43
CA LEU A 191 13.83 5.15 3.64
C LEU A 191 13.40 4.95 5.08
N LYS A 192 12.65 5.93 5.60
CA LYS A 192 12.00 5.91 6.90
C LYS A 192 10.51 5.68 6.79
N ARG A 193 9.89 6.16 5.72
CA ARG A 193 8.45 6.08 5.53
C ARG A 193 8.14 5.60 4.11
N LEU A 194 7.33 4.54 4.03
CA LEU A 194 6.92 3.96 2.76
C LEU A 194 5.42 3.64 2.79
N THR A 195 4.71 4.15 1.79
CA THR A 195 3.35 3.76 1.49
C THR A 195 3.31 3.10 0.11
N ILE A 196 2.78 1.89 0.03
CA ILE A 196 2.40 1.22 -1.21
C ILE A 196 0.97 0.71 -1.02
N ALA A 197 0.01 1.62 -1.17
CA ALA A 197 -1.38 1.34 -0.86
C ALA A 197 -2.24 1.22 -2.12
N ALA A 198 -3.25 0.36 -2.05
CA ALA A 198 -4.18 0.09 -3.15
C ALA A 198 -3.47 -0.34 -4.46
N TYR A 199 -2.29 -0.89 -4.36
CA TYR A 199 -1.41 -1.20 -5.49
C TYR A 199 -1.70 -2.57 -6.12
N GLY A 200 -2.24 -3.50 -5.34
CA GLY A 200 -2.52 -4.87 -5.76
C GLY A 200 -1.45 -5.88 -5.33
N LEU A 201 -0.68 -5.56 -4.30
CA LEU A 201 0.36 -6.43 -3.77
C LEU A 201 -0.25 -7.69 -3.14
N VAL A 202 0.37 -8.84 -3.40
CA VAL A 202 0.09 -10.13 -2.73
C VAL A 202 1.26 -10.59 -1.88
N SER A 203 2.47 -10.09 -2.14
CA SER A 203 3.70 -10.42 -1.42
C SER A 203 4.70 -9.28 -1.50
N LEU A 204 5.72 -9.35 -0.67
CA LEU A 204 6.88 -8.48 -0.71
C LEU A 204 7.97 -9.10 -1.60
N ASP A 205 8.85 -8.28 -2.16
CA ASP A 205 10.08 -8.78 -2.77
C ASP A 205 10.97 -9.44 -1.69
N LYS A 206 11.73 -10.46 -2.09
CA LYS A 206 12.63 -11.22 -1.20
C LYS A 206 13.64 -10.36 -0.44
N ASP A 207 14.07 -9.25 -1.05
CA ASP A 207 15.06 -8.33 -0.49
C ASP A 207 14.42 -7.14 0.25
N PHE A 208 13.09 -7.13 0.42
CA PHE A 208 12.36 -6.05 1.09
C PHE A 208 12.85 -5.80 2.53
N THR A 209 13.36 -6.83 3.18
CA THR A 209 13.95 -6.74 4.53
C THR A 209 15.24 -5.90 4.60
N ALA A 210 15.77 -5.46 3.47
CA ALA A 210 16.87 -4.49 3.43
C ALA A 210 16.47 -3.09 3.95
N LEU A 211 15.17 -2.78 3.96
CA LEU A 211 14.62 -1.48 4.38
C LEU A 211 14.55 -1.33 5.91
N LYS A 212 15.65 -1.61 6.61
CA LYS A 212 15.75 -1.65 8.08
C LYS A 212 15.55 -0.31 8.79
N ASN A 213 15.55 0.79 8.02
CA ASN A 213 15.35 2.12 8.57
C ASN A 213 13.89 2.58 8.56
N LEU A 214 12.97 1.75 8.07
CA LEU A 214 11.55 2.06 8.09
C LEU A 214 11.05 2.26 9.52
N GLU A 215 10.40 3.40 9.72
CA GLU A 215 9.68 3.81 10.93
C GLU A 215 8.16 3.74 10.69
N PHE A 216 7.74 3.87 9.44
CA PHE A 216 6.36 3.83 8.99
C PHE A 216 6.23 2.98 7.72
N LEU A 217 5.30 2.03 7.74
CA LEU A 217 4.97 1.19 6.58
C LEU A 217 3.45 1.09 6.42
N ASP A 218 2.96 1.53 5.25
CA ASP A 218 1.55 1.38 4.87
C ASP A 218 1.43 0.47 3.64
N LEU A 219 0.81 -0.68 3.85
CA LEU A 219 0.47 -1.68 2.84
C LEU A 219 -1.05 -1.89 2.76
N SER A 220 -1.83 -0.88 3.14
CA SER A 220 -3.29 -0.95 3.17
C SER A 220 -3.90 -1.12 1.78
N SER A 221 -5.09 -1.69 1.74
CA SER A 221 -5.90 -1.85 0.51
C SER A 221 -5.21 -2.65 -0.61
N ASN A 222 -4.34 -3.56 -0.25
CA ASN A 222 -3.71 -4.50 -1.18
C ASN A 222 -4.44 -5.86 -1.23
N ASN A 223 -3.79 -6.90 -1.72
CA ASN A 223 -4.37 -8.23 -1.91
C ASN A 223 -3.68 -9.30 -1.04
N PHE A 224 -3.03 -8.92 0.04
CA PHE A 224 -2.41 -9.88 0.96
C PHE A 224 -3.48 -10.82 1.53
N GLN A 225 -3.16 -12.12 1.54
CA GLN A 225 -3.98 -13.17 2.18
C GLN A 225 -3.41 -13.59 3.53
N LYS A 226 -2.17 -13.20 3.81
CA LYS A 226 -1.46 -13.35 5.08
C LYS A 226 -0.58 -12.13 5.30
N ILE A 227 -0.36 -11.77 6.56
CA ILE A 227 0.69 -10.80 6.88
C ILE A 227 2.04 -11.48 6.55
N PRO A 228 2.88 -10.91 5.68
CA PRO A 228 4.17 -11.50 5.33
C PRO A 228 5.02 -11.79 6.58
N ASP A 229 5.63 -12.98 6.63
CA ASP A 229 6.45 -13.39 7.78
C ASP A 229 7.71 -12.54 7.91
N GLU A 230 8.12 -11.89 6.83
CA GLU A 230 9.20 -10.91 6.79
C GLU A 230 8.91 -9.66 7.63
N ILE A 231 7.62 -9.33 7.85
CA ILE A 231 7.20 -8.19 8.67
C ILE A 231 7.26 -8.59 10.14
N ASN A 232 8.39 -8.28 10.78
CA ASN A 232 8.67 -8.62 12.18
C ASN A 232 9.72 -7.65 12.76
N PRO A 233 9.87 -7.57 14.11
CA PRO A 233 10.76 -6.62 14.76
C PRO A 233 12.25 -6.87 14.47
N THR A 234 12.65 -8.07 14.07
CA THR A 234 14.04 -8.39 13.71
C THR A 234 14.41 -7.75 12.37
N ASN A 235 13.52 -7.82 11.40
CA ASN A 235 13.74 -7.26 10.07
C ASN A 235 13.51 -5.75 10.03
N PHE A 236 12.55 -5.24 10.82
CA PHE A 236 12.22 -3.81 10.87
C PHE A 236 12.34 -3.24 12.30
N PRO A 237 13.57 -3.15 12.84
CA PRO A 237 13.78 -2.81 14.25
C PRO A 237 13.38 -1.38 14.63
N LYS A 238 13.20 -0.50 13.64
CA LYS A 238 12.81 0.89 13.84
C LYS A 238 11.33 1.16 13.55
N LEU A 239 10.59 0.15 13.09
CA LEU A 239 9.20 0.34 12.71
C LEU A 239 8.37 0.71 13.96
N ARG A 240 7.57 1.76 13.82
CA ARG A 240 6.66 2.29 14.83
C ARG A 240 5.21 2.25 14.38
N THR A 241 4.98 2.36 13.08
CA THR A 241 3.64 2.34 12.50
C THR A 241 3.55 1.30 11.39
N LEU A 242 2.61 0.38 11.54
CA LEU A 242 2.25 -0.59 10.51
C LEU A 242 0.77 -0.48 10.18
N LEU A 243 0.47 -0.17 8.93
CA LEU A 243 -0.88 -0.12 8.39
C LEU A 243 -1.03 -1.24 7.34
N MET A 244 -1.91 -2.19 7.61
CA MET A 244 -2.26 -3.29 6.70
C MET A 244 -3.79 -3.50 6.66
N GLY A 245 -4.56 -2.42 6.75
CA GLY A 245 -6.01 -2.50 6.68
C GLY A 245 -6.53 -2.74 5.27
N ALA A 246 -7.78 -3.20 5.18
CA ALA A 246 -8.54 -3.31 3.94
C ALA A 246 -7.90 -4.20 2.85
N ASN A 247 -7.23 -5.29 3.21
CA ASN A 247 -6.73 -6.27 2.23
C ASN A 247 -7.85 -7.16 1.67
N THR A 248 -9.06 -6.64 1.58
CA THR A 248 -10.26 -7.35 1.09
C THR A 248 -10.57 -7.03 -0.36
N ARG A 249 -9.68 -6.36 -1.06
CA ARG A 249 -9.91 -5.77 -2.36
C ARG A 249 -10.34 -6.77 -3.44
N ARG A 250 -9.83 -8.00 -3.39
CA ARG A 250 -10.24 -9.07 -4.31
C ARG A 250 -11.73 -9.36 -4.26
N ASN A 251 -12.34 -9.34 -3.08
CA ASN A 251 -13.77 -9.61 -2.94
C ASN A 251 -14.67 -8.53 -3.53
N ILE A 252 -14.20 -7.29 -3.58
CA ILE A 252 -14.99 -6.15 -4.04
C ILE A 252 -15.08 -6.12 -5.57
N TYR A 253 -14.09 -6.63 -6.28
CA TYR A 253 -13.96 -6.45 -7.73
C TYR A 253 -14.03 -7.74 -8.55
N ASP A 254 -14.04 -8.91 -7.94
CA ASP A 254 -14.30 -10.16 -8.66
C ASP A 254 -15.81 -10.37 -8.83
N LEU A 255 -16.39 -9.56 -9.69
CA LEU A 255 -17.80 -9.66 -10.07
C LEU A 255 -18.15 -10.95 -10.84
N SER A 256 -17.16 -11.72 -11.26
CA SER A 256 -17.37 -13.00 -11.97
C SER A 256 -17.64 -14.15 -11.01
N ASN A 257 -17.34 -13.97 -9.74
CA ASN A 257 -17.42 -15.02 -8.74
C ASN A 257 -18.77 -15.01 -8.02
N THR A 258 -19.72 -15.74 -8.56
CA THR A 258 -21.04 -15.97 -7.94
C THR A 258 -20.99 -16.95 -6.76
N VAL A 259 -19.83 -17.51 -6.46
CA VAL A 259 -19.58 -18.36 -5.29
C VAL A 259 -18.96 -17.49 -4.23
N GLU A 260 -19.42 -17.59 -2.99
CA GLU A 260 -18.83 -16.98 -1.80
C GLU A 260 -17.41 -17.53 -1.50
N THR A 261 -16.55 -17.44 -2.46
CA THR A 261 -15.14 -17.75 -2.25
C THR A 261 -14.50 -16.52 -1.63
N ASN A 262 -13.95 -16.68 -0.44
CA ASN A 262 -13.27 -15.66 0.34
C ASN A 262 -11.94 -15.23 -0.33
N TYR A 263 -12.03 -14.61 -1.50
CA TYR A 263 -10.87 -14.04 -2.16
C TYR A 263 -10.63 -12.61 -1.64
N GLY A 264 -10.03 -12.48 -0.51
CA GLY A 264 -9.66 -11.18 0.04
C GLY A 264 -9.64 -11.19 1.55
N GLY A 265 -8.85 -10.30 2.10
CA GLY A 265 -8.53 -10.28 3.51
C GLY A 265 -7.41 -11.26 3.86
N LEU A 266 -7.03 -11.25 5.12
CA LEU A 266 -5.96 -12.10 5.65
C LEU A 266 -6.51 -13.50 6.00
N VAL A 267 -7.08 -14.17 4.99
CA VAL A 267 -7.83 -15.43 5.16
C VAL A 267 -6.95 -16.63 5.44
N ASP A 268 -5.65 -16.55 5.15
CA ASP A 268 -4.68 -17.62 5.45
C ASP A 268 -4.08 -17.49 6.87
N GLU A 269 -4.47 -16.44 7.63
CA GLU A 269 -4.13 -16.38 9.04
C GLU A 269 -5.02 -17.34 9.85
N GLU A 270 -4.41 -18.19 10.66
CA GLU A 270 -5.09 -19.12 11.56
C GLU A 270 -5.59 -18.42 12.85
N GLY A 271 -6.52 -17.50 12.72
CA GLY A 271 -6.99 -16.66 13.80
C GLY A 271 -6.30 -15.30 13.84
N PHE A 272 -6.35 -14.62 15.01
CA PHE A 272 -5.65 -13.36 15.16
C PHE A 272 -4.13 -13.57 15.28
N PRO A 273 -3.29 -12.89 14.47
CA PRO A 273 -1.85 -13.11 14.44
C PRO A 273 -1.16 -12.58 15.70
N ARG A 274 -1.00 -13.47 16.70
CA ARG A 274 -0.41 -13.16 18.01
C ARG A 274 0.92 -12.42 17.89
N ARG A 275 1.79 -12.78 16.93
CA ARG A 275 3.09 -12.13 16.68
C ARG A 275 3.00 -10.63 16.48
N MET A 276 1.84 -10.11 16.03
CA MET A 276 1.65 -8.69 15.80
C MET A 276 1.42 -7.88 17.07
N ILE A 277 0.83 -8.51 18.10
CA ILE A 277 0.63 -7.89 19.40
C ILE A 277 1.80 -8.14 20.37
N GLU A 278 2.71 -9.03 20.02
CA GLU A 278 4.00 -9.17 20.68
C GLU A 278 5.01 -8.07 20.30
N TRP A 279 4.68 -7.30 19.27
CA TRP A 279 5.48 -6.19 18.76
C TRP A 279 4.91 -4.85 19.23
N ASP A 280 5.64 -4.13 20.06
CA ASP A 280 5.21 -2.87 20.67
C ASP A 280 5.33 -1.69 19.67
N LEU A 281 4.42 -1.64 18.71
CA LEU A 281 4.29 -0.58 17.74
C LEU A 281 3.51 0.61 18.32
N ASP A 282 3.80 1.84 17.95
CA ASP A 282 3.00 3.01 18.31
C ASP A 282 1.61 2.96 17.66
N THR A 283 1.54 2.41 16.45
CA THR A 283 0.29 2.22 15.70
C THR A 283 0.29 0.89 14.95
N LEU A 284 -0.73 0.08 15.18
CA LEU A 284 -1.03 -1.13 14.42
C LEU A 284 -2.46 -1.06 13.89
N GLN A 285 -2.62 -1.11 12.57
CA GLN A 285 -3.92 -1.14 11.91
C GLN A 285 -4.09 -2.44 11.10
N LEU A 286 -5.05 -3.25 11.51
CA LEU A 286 -5.46 -4.49 10.86
C LEU A 286 -6.97 -4.52 10.57
N SER A 287 -7.59 -3.36 10.42
CA SER A 287 -9.03 -3.24 10.17
C SER A 287 -9.40 -3.79 8.80
N VAL A 288 -10.64 -4.28 8.66
CA VAL A 288 -11.21 -4.70 7.35
C VAL A 288 -10.38 -5.78 6.65
N ASN A 289 -9.99 -6.83 7.39
CA ASN A 289 -9.15 -7.91 6.85
C ASN A 289 -9.77 -9.31 6.96
N TYR A 290 -10.99 -9.41 7.47
CA TYR A 290 -11.67 -10.68 7.71
C TYR A 290 -10.92 -11.63 8.66
N LEU A 291 -10.07 -11.11 9.55
CA LEU A 291 -9.47 -11.87 10.64
C LEU A 291 -10.57 -12.51 11.50
N GLN A 292 -10.36 -13.76 11.91
CA GLN A 292 -11.36 -14.58 12.60
C GLN A 292 -10.86 -15.05 13.97
N GLY A 293 -11.77 -15.59 14.76
CA GLY A 293 -11.47 -16.16 16.07
C GLY A 293 -11.30 -15.12 17.18
N PRO A 294 -10.95 -15.56 18.39
CA PRO A 294 -10.77 -14.67 19.53
C PRO A 294 -9.41 -13.96 19.49
N LEU A 295 -9.35 -12.83 20.16
CA LEU A 295 -8.06 -12.21 20.48
C LEU A 295 -7.30 -13.07 21.49
N PRO A 296 -5.97 -13.16 21.38
CA PRO A 296 -5.15 -13.91 22.35
C PRO A 296 -5.23 -13.29 23.74
N LYS A 297 -5.42 -14.12 24.77
CA LYS A 297 -5.46 -13.65 26.18
C LYS A 297 -4.10 -13.24 26.71
N MET A 298 -3.02 -13.77 26.15
CA MET A 298 -1.63 -13.48 26.53
C MET A 298 -1.30 -13.82 28.00
N ASP A 299 -1.94 -14.82 28.56
CA ASP A 299 -1.74 -15.23 29.97
C ASP A 299 -0.30 -15.64 30.32
N ASP A 300 0.44 -16.10 29.32
CA ASP A 300 1.86 -16.48 29.38
C ASP A 300 2.83 -15.31 29.14
N TRP A 301 2.31 -14.10 28.88
CA TRP A 301 3.11 -12.91 28.62
C TRP A 301 3.60 -12.27 29.91
N GLU A 302 4.64 -11.43 29.82
CA GLU A 302 5.09 -10.61 30.96
C GLU A 302 3.94 -9.78 31.52
N LYS A 303 3.83 -9.69 32.84
CA LYS A 303 2.75 -8.98 33.52
C LYS A 303 3.27 -7.74 34.22
N TYR A 304 2.40 -6.74 34.37
CA TYR A 304 2.69 -5.60 35.21
C TYR A 304 2.94 -6.02 36.65
N THR A 305 4.01 -5.51 37.23
CA THR A 305 4.42 -5.73 38.63
C THR A 305 4.18 -4.47 39.47
N GLU A 306 4.27 -4.58 40.79
CA GLU A 306 4.26 -3.41 41.66
C GLU A 306 5.40 -2.44 41.33
N GLN A 307 6.56 -2.94 40.92
CA GLN A 307 7.70 -2.10 40.58
C GLN A 307 7.41 -1.26 39.34
N ASP A 308 6.74 -1.81 38.31
CA ASP A 308 6.35 -1.05 37.11
C ASP A 308 5.43 0.13 37.45
N ILE A 309 4.51 -0.06 38.41
CA ILE A 309 3.61 0.97 38.85
C ILE A 309 4.35 2.07 39.64
N ILE A 310 5.30 1.68 40.47
CA ILE A 310 6.13 2.60 41.24
C ILE A 310 7.02 3.44 40.31
N ASP A 311 7.66 2.78 39.36
CA ASP A 311 8.61 3.42 38.44
C ASP A 311 7.94 4.36 37.44
N ALA A 312 6.72 4.08 37.04
CA ALA A 312 6.01 4.85 36.03
C ALA A 312 5.18 6.02 36.59
N ASP A 313 4.83 6.01 37.88
CA ASP A 313 4.03 7.03 38.63
C ASP A 313 2.68 7.44 37.99
N THR A 314 2.46 7.04 36.76
CA THR A 314 1.25 7.35 35.97
C THR A 314 0.36 6.14 35.73
N LEU A 315 0.83 4.94 36.03
CA LEU A 315 0.09 3.71 35.84
C LEU A 315 -0.78 3.38 37.07
N PRO A 316 -2.05 2.99 36.84
CA PRO A 316 -2.92 2.60 37.95
C PRO A 316 -2.52 1.23 38.55
N ARG A 317 -2.61 1.09 39.87
CA ARG A 317 -2.31 -0.17 40.57
C ARG A 317 -3.13 -1.36 40.07
N ALA A 318 -4.31 -1.09 39.53
CA ALA A 318 -5.18 -2.11 38.98
C ALA A 318 -4.56 -2.88 37.79
N LEU A 319 -3.50 -2.38 37.16
CA LEU A 319 -2.75 -3.10 36.10
C LEU A 319 -1.91 -4.25 36.66
N ILE A 320 -1.59 -4.30 37.94
CA ILE A 320 -0.75 -5.37 38.51
C ILE A 320 -1.38 -6.74 38.20
N GLY A 321 -0.58 -7.59 37.56
CA GLY A 321 -1.00 -8.93 37.12
C GLY A 321 -1.63 -9.00 35.73
N THR A 322 -1.90 -7.87 35.07
CA THR A 322 -2.35 -7.84 33.66
C THR A 322 -1.17 -8.01 32.71
N PRO A 323 -1.32 -8.74 31.58
CA PRO A 323 -0.26 -8.84 30.58
C PRO A 323 0.17 -7.49 29.99
N LYS A 324 1.47 -7.25 29.90
CA LYS A 324 2.07 -6.05 29.29
C LYS A 324 2.10 -6.14 27.77
N VAL A 325 0.95 -6.18 27.12
CA VAL A 325 0.83 -6.28 25.69
C VAL A 325 0.90 -4.88 25.07
N MET A 326 1.82 -4.66 24.14
CA MET A 326 1.99 -3.39 23.41
C MET A 326 1.94 -2.14 24.32
N PRO A 327 2.72 -2.06 25.40
CA PRO A 327 2.52 -1.06 26.46
C PRO A 327 2.61 0.40 26.01
N HIS A 328 3.24 0.68 24.86
CA HIS A 328 3.37 2.03 24.30
C HIS A 328 2.43 2.30 23.11
N THR A 329 1.63 1.31 22.70
CA THR A 329 0.74 1.45 21.55
C THR A 329 -0.38 2.45 21.86
N LYS A 330 -0.45 3.48 21.02
CA LYS A 330 -1.49 4.52 21.10
C LYS A 330 -2.69 4.22 20.22
N ARG A 331 -2.48 3.50 19.12
CA ARG A 331 -3.53 3.19 18.15
C ARG A 331 -3.47 1.73 17.76
N PHE A 332 -4.52 1.02 18.10
CA PHE A 332 -4.72 -0.38 17.73
C PHE A 332 -6.09 -0.52 17.10
N ALA A 333 -6.15 -0.68 15.78
CA ALA A 333 -7.38 -0.76 15.02
C ALA A 333 -7.58 -2.15 14.42
N ILE A 334 -8.66 -2.83 14.82
CA ILE A 334 -9.03 -4.18 14.39
C ILE A 334 -10.52 -4.26 14.00
N ASN A 335 -11.16 -3.11 13.82
CA ASN A 335 -12.58 -3.04 13.46
C ASN A 335 -12.86 -3.65 12.08
N LEU A 336 -14.15 -4.01 11.88
CA LEU A 336 -14.66 -4.56 10.61
C LEU A 336 -13.92 -5.82 10.16
N ASN A 337 -13.52 -6.65 11.13
CA ASN A 337 -13.08 -8.02 10.95
C ASN A 337 -14.20 -9.00 11.30
N ARG A 338 -13.89 -10.27 11.46
CA ARG A 338 -14.81 -11.35 11.87
C ARG A 338 -14.39 -11.95 13.20
N LEU A 339 -13.82 -11.14 14.07
CA LEU A 339 -13.35 -11.57 15.39
C LEU A 339 -14.54 -11.91 16.30
N THR A 340 -14.29 -12.83 17.23
CA THR A 340 -15.32 -13.37 18.14
C THR A 340 -14.76 -13.52 19.56
N GLY A 341 -15.59 -13.99 20.50
CA GLY A 341 -15.19 -14.25 21.88
C GLY A 341 -15.35 -13.03 22.78
N GLU A 342 -14.41 -12.79 23.65
CA GLU A 342 -14.39 -11.68 24.59
C GLU A 342 -13.14 -10.83 24.37
N LEU A 343 -13.26 -9.52 24.62
CA LEU A 343 -12.12 -8.61 24.67
C LEU A 343 -11.25 -8.99 25.86
N PRO A 344 -9.95 -9.24 25.66
CA PRO A 344 -9.06 -9.58 26.77
C PRO A 344 -8.74 -8.37 27.65
N ASP A 345 -8.42 -8.63 28.91
CA ASP A 345 -8.11 -7.60 29.91
C ASP A 345 -6.98 -6.67 29.49
N TRP A 346 -5.94 -7.19 28.83
CA TRP A 346 -4.84 -6.35 28.35
C TRP A 346 -5.29 -5.28 27.34
N LEU A 347 -6.38 -5.51 26.61
CA LEU A 347 -6.94 -4.55 25.66
C LEU A 347 -7.92 -3.61 26.37
N LEU A 348 -8.87 -4.17 27.14
CA LEU A 348 -9.88 -3.39 27.85
C LEU A 348 -9.28 -2.33 28.78
N TYR A 349 -8.17 -2.68 29.41
CA TYR A 349 -7.51 -1.87 30.43
C TYR A 349 -6.17 -1.29 29.98
N HIS A 350 -5.99 -1.19 28.69
CA HIS A 350 -4.74 -0.75 28.10
C HIS A 350 -4.37 0.69 28.51
N PRO A 351 -3.19 0.94 29.08
CA PRO A 351 -2.88 2.25 29.69
C PRO A 351 -2.57 3.36 28.69
N ALA A 352 -2.19 3.04 27.46
CA ALA A 352 -1.67 4.00 26.49
C ALA A 352 -2.58 4.23 25.27
N LEU A 353 -3.60 3.38 25.05
CA LEU A 353 -4.47 3.53 23.88
C LEU A 353 -5.22 4.86 23.90
N ASP A 354 -5.20 5.54 22.76
CA ASP A 354 -5.99 6.74 22.52
C ASP A 354 -7.44 6.37 22.18
N TRP A 355 -8.25 6.20 23.20
CA TRP A 355 -9.66 5.85 23.11
C TRP A 355 -10.57 6.94 22.51
N TRP A 356 -10.03 8.14 22.29
CA TRP A 356 -10.73 9.27 21.69
C TRP A 356 -10.44 9.46 20.21
N SER A 357 -9.54 8.65 19.66
CA SER A 357 -9.25 8.73 18.23
C SER A 357 -10.52 8.47 17.41
N PRO A 358 -10.85 9.28 16.40
CA PRO A 358 -11.99 9.04 15.51
C PRO A 358 -11.89 7.72 14.73
N PHE A 359 -10.77 7.03 14.81
CA PHE A 359 -10.57 5.67 14.25
C PHE A 359 -11.02 4.56 15.19
N GLN A 360 -11.79 4.86 16.21
CA GLN A 360 -12.16 3.97 17.30
C GLN A 360 -13.42 3.17 17.09
N LEU A 361 -13.56 2.58 15.97
CA LEU A 361 -14.41 1.41 15.84
C LEU A 361 -13.59 0.14 16.14
N VAL A 362 -12.73 0.20 17.17
CA VAL A 362 -11.73 -0.84 17.47
C VAL A 362 -12.36 -2.20 17.68
N PHE A 363 -13.57 -2.20 18.22
CA PHE A 363 -14.24 -3.42 18.63
C PHE A 363 -15.36 -3.85 17.69
N THR A 364 -15.88 -2.95 16.84
CA THR A 364 -16.97 -3.29 15.92
C THR A 364 -16.51 -4.34 14.91
N GLN A 365 -17.22 -5.47 14.88
CA GLN A 365 -16.95 -6.57 13.94
C GLN A 365 -18.14 -6.75 13.01
N GLU A 366 -17.92 -7.33 11.82
CA GLU A 366 -18.96 -7.52 10.81
C GLU A 366 -19.00 -8.96 10.26
N GLY A 367 -20.19 -9.38 9.88
CA GLY A 367 -20.40 -10.65 9.18
C GLY A 367 -20.44 -11.85 10.11
N LYS A 368 -19.99 -12.99 9.57
CA LYS A 368 -19.92 -14.27 10.26
C LYS A 368 -18.53 -14.85 10.19
N ASP A 369 -18.14 -15.57 11.22
CA ASP A 369 -16.90 -16.34 11.23
C ASP A 369 -17.01 -17.62 10.36
N ALA A 370 -15.96 -18.40 10.28
CA ALA A 370 -15.93 -19.66 9.52
C ALA A 370 -16.91 -20.72 10.05
N THR A 371 -17.39 -20.61 11.29
CA THR A 371 -18.37 -21.51 11.89
C THR A 371 -19.80 -21.10 11.60
N GLY A 372 -20.00 -19.91 11.01
CA GLY A 372 -21.30 -19.30 10.76
C GLY A 372 -21.86 -18.48 11.96
N ALA A 373 -21.10 -18.36 13.05
CA ALA A 373 -21.45 -17.50 14.17
C ALA A 373 -21.27 -16.02 13.79
N SER A 374 -22.15 -15.15 14.33
CA SER A 374 -22.02 -13.71 14.13
C SER A 374 -20.74 -13.20 14.78
N ALA A 375 -19.99 -12.38 14.04
CA ALA A 375 -18.82 -11.70 14.56
C ALA A 375 -19.21 -10.65 15.62
N GLY A 376 -18.32 -10.41 16.58
CA GLY A 376 -18.51 -9.48 17.69
C GLY A 376 -17.93 -10.04 18.99
N PHE A 377 -17.78 -9.18 19.97
CA PHE A 377 -17.26 -9.56 21.28
C PHE A 377 -18.39 -9.55 22.30
N GLY A 378 -18.49 -10.65 23.11
CA GLY A 378 -19.56 -10.84 24.08
C GLY A 378 -19.61 -9.79 25.20
N ASN A 379 -18.48 -9.16 25.50
CA ASN A 379 -18.33 -8.10 26.49
C ASN A 379 -18.11 -6.70 25.87
N GLU A 380 -18.46 -6.53 24.59
CA GLU A 380 -18.32 -5.25 23.90
C GLU A 380 -19.27 -4.21 24.49
N PRO A 381 -18.78 -3.04 24.91
CA PRO A 381 -19.64 -1.95 25.40
C PRO A 381 -20.61 -1.44 24.32
N ALA A 382 -21.81 -1.09 24.72
CA ALA A 382 -22.93 -0.77 23.83
C ALA A 382 -22.74 0.54 22.98
N ASN A 383 -21.84 1.43 23.37
CA ASN A 383 -21.56 2.67 22.65
C ASN A 383 -20.20 3.28 23.04
N LEU A 384 -19.67 4.19 22.22
CA LEU A 384 -18.36 4.83 22.41
C LEU A 384 -18.21 5.58 23.74
N ASN A 385 -19.27 6.24 24.23
CA ASN A 385 -19.23 6.89 25.53
C ASN A 385 -19.05 5.90 26.68
N TYR A 386 -19.41 4.66 26.42
CA TYR A 386 -19.28 3.58 27.37
C TYR A 386 -17.84 3.10 27.49
N TYR A 387 -17.10 3.02 26.38
CA TYR A 387 -15.69 2.68 26.38
C TYR A 387 -14.87 3.61 27.25
N TYR A 388 -15.09 4.92 27.13
CA TYR A 388 -14.39 5.89 27.93
C TYR A 388 -14.68 5.73 29.43
N LYS A 389 -15.94 5.59 29.79
CA LYS A 389 -16.33 5.36 31.19
C LYS A 389 -15.77 4.05 31.74
N PHE A 390 -15.72 3.02 30.90
CA PHE A 390 -15.17 1.75 31.31
C PHE A 390 -13.66 1.87 31.58
N TYR A 391 -12.94 2.56 30.70
CA TYR A 391 -11.53 2.82 30.90
C TYR A 391 -11.23 3.72 32.09
N GLU A 392 -12.00 4.80 32.30
CA GLU A 392 -11.87 5.63 33.49
C GLU A 392 -12.20 4.87 34.79
N GLY A 393 -13.26 4.05 34.77
CA GLY A 393 -13.62 3.21 35.90
C GLY A 393 -12.53 2.24 36.33
N TYR A 394 -11.74 1.77 35.37
CA TYR A 394 -10.59 0.90 35.62
C TYR A 394 -9.39 1.62 36.23
N LYS A 395 -9.19 2.88 35.90
CA LYS A 395 -8.15 3.72 36.54
C LYS A 395 -8.42 3.99 38.03
N LYS A 396 -9.62 3.75 38.47
CA LYS A 396 -9.92 3.85 39.91
C LYS A 396 -9.30 2.65 40.62
N ASP A 397 -8.51 2.93 41.63
CA ASP A 397 -7.96 1.90 42.51
C ASP A 397 -9.14 1.09 43.12
N PRO A 398 -9.19 -0.25 42.94
CA PRO A 398 -10.25 -1.08 43.50
C PRO A 398 -10.37 -0.97 45.02
N GLY A 399 -9.40 -0.35 45.69
CA GLY A 399 -9.42 -0.07 47.12
C GLY A 399 -9.72 1.37 47.48
N ALA A 400 -9.93 2.27 46.52
CA ALA A 400 -10.40 3.61 46.78
C ALA A 400 -11.90 3.54 47.04
N GLU A 401 -12.32 3.66 48.31
CA GLU A 401 -13.70 3.85 48.67
C GLU A 401 -14.24 5.08 47.93
N ASP A 402 -15.46 4.98 47.37
CA ASP A 402 -16.13 6.10 46.69
C ASP A 402 -16.35 7.24 47.71
N GLU A 403 -15.43 8.20 47.76
CA GLU A 403 -15.59 9.43 48.57
C GLU A 403 -16.60 10.42 47.97
N ASP A 404 -17.27 10.10 46.84
CA ASP A 404 -18.13 11.03 46.11
C ASP A 404 -19.64 10.72 46.14
N GLU A 405 -20.16 10.03 47.16
CA GLU A 405 -21.60 9.87 47.32
C GLU A 405 -22.22 10.76 48.40
N ASP A 406 -21.66 11.90 48.74
CA ASP A 406 -22.35 12.83 49.67
C ASP A 406 -22.25 14.32 49.26
N THR A 407 -22.86 14.68 48.12
CA THR A 407 -23.28 16.07 47.86
C THR A 407 -24.62 16.12 47.14
N THR A 408 -25.65 15.63 47.83
CA THR A 408 -27.03 16.08 47.56
C THR A 408 -27.69 16.37 48.92
N LYS A 409 -27.58 17.60 49.33
CA LYS A 409 -28.56 18.28 50.14
C LYS A 409 -28.80 19.67 49.57
#